data_112a17b75c34d4d20ff9850c83e8b2cd
#
_entry.id   112a17b75c34d4d20ff9850c83e8b2cd
#
_cell.length_a   1.000
_cell.length_b   1.000
_cell.length_c   1.000
_cell.angle_alpha   90.00
_cell.angle_beta   90.00
_cell.angle_gamma   90.00
#
_symmetry.space_group_name_H-M   'P 1'
#
loop_
_entity.id
_entity.type
_entity.pdbx_description
1 polymer ?
#
loop_
_entity_poly.entity_id
_entity_poly.type
_entity_poly.pdbx_seq_one_letter_code
_entity_poly.pdbx_strand_id
1 'polypeptide(L)'
;SNFKGYYGYPATVCTSVNEEIVHGIPGQRVLQDGDLLSCDCGAYVEADGVQWHGDAAFTAVVGNYASETDKYLDRTTERALWAAIAALAEAGASGWKDARINLIGDAVESVVFDAAQETGHELGIVEEYVGHGIGTKMHMAPDVLNYSVSSKGVKLQPGMVLAIEPMITAGRASNETLDDEWTVVTRDGSRAAHWEHTVALTPKGVWVLTARDGGVSGLEPFGFTPTPLSA
;
A
#
# COMPACT_ATOMS: atom_id res chain seq x y z
N SER A 1 13.74 12.88 -0.99
CA SER A 1 12.32 12.58 -1.28
C SER A 1 12.10 12.43 -2.77
N ASN A 2 11.23 11.51 -3.14
CA ASN A 2 10.77 11.31 -4.52
C ASN A 2 9.70 12.32 -4.92
N PHE A 3 8.92 12.84 -3.96
CA PHE A 3 7.68 13.56 -4.22
C PHE A 3 7.91 15.04 -4.56
N LYS A 4 8.78 15.73 -3.83
CA LYS A 4 8.97 17.17 -4.05
C LYS A 4 9.45 17.49 -5.47
N GLY A 5 8.59 18.19 -6.22
CA GLY A 5 8.81 18.55 -7.62
C GLY A 5 8.36 17.48 -8.63
N TYR A 6 7.95 16.29 -8.19
CA TYR A 6 7.39 15.26 -9.06
C TYR A 6 6.05 15.73 -9.60
N TYR A 7 5.95 15.93 -10.91
CA TYR A 7 4.82 16.62 -11.56
C TYR A 7 4.36 17.91 -10.89
N GLY A 8 5.25 18.58 -10.12
CA GLY A 8 4.94 19.82 -9.43
C GLY A 8 4.45 19.66 -7.99
N TYR A 9 4.41 18.44 -7.44
CA TYR A 9 4.00 18.22 -6.05
C TYR A 9 4.86 19.07 -5.08
N PRO A 10 4.25 19.84 -4.15
CA PRO A 10 4.97 20.89 -3.41
C PRO A 10 5.74 20.38 -2.19
N ALA A 11 5.46 19.18 -1.68
CA ALA A 11 5.96 18.68 -0.40
C ALA A 11 6.88 17.45 -0.55
N THR A 12 7.51 17.03 0.55
CA THR A 12 8.43 15.89 0.61
C THR A 12 7.80 14.60 1.10
N VAL A 13 6.56 14.67 1.57
CA VAL A 13 5.73 13.59 2.09
C VAL A 13 4.29 13.92 1.76
N CYS A 14 3.44 12.92 1.56
CA CYS A 14 2.00 13.12 1.54
C CYS A 14 1.44 12.85 2.95
N THR A 15 0.48 13.67 3.37
CA THR A 15 -0.23 13.52 4.65
C THR A 15 -1.72 13.63 4.41
N SER A 16 -2.39 12.50 4.37
CA SER A 16 -3.81 12.40 4.09
C SER A 16 -4.58 12.13 5.38
N VAL A 17 -5.54 12.98 5.73
CA VAL A 17 -6.21 12.95 7.04
C VAL A 17 -7.68 12.61 6.89
N ASN A 18 -8.16 11.59 7.60
CA ASN A 18 -9.56 11.16 7.67
C ASN A 18 -10.13 10.76 6.29
N GLU A 19 -10.95 11.63 5.68
CA GLU A 19 -11.56 11.44 4.36
C GLU A 19 -10.59 11.59 3.19
N GLU A 20 -9.39 12.11 3.45
CA GLU A 20 -8.33 12.18 2.45
C GLU A 20 -7.72 10.79 2.25
N ILE A 21 -7.75 10.29 1.02
CA ILE A 21 -7.30 8.94 0.65
C ILE A 21 -5.78 8.94 0.46
N VAL A 22 -5.31 9.82 -0.45
CA VAL A 22 -3.91 9.88 -0.90
C VAL A 22 -3.55 11.28 -1.40
N HIS A 23 -2.26 11.55 -1.52
CA HIS A 23 -1.68 12.79 -2.05
C HIS A 23 -2.00 14.06 -1.25
N GLY A 24 -2.49 13.95 -0.02
CA GLY A 24 -2.73 15.10 0.84
C GLY A 24 -1.47 15.94 1.02
N ILE A 25 -1.58 17.26 0.82
CA ILE A 25 -0.45 18.19 0.94
C ILE A 25 -0.28 18.60 2.40
N PRO A 26 0.89 18.38 3.03
CA PRO A 26 1.16 18.87 4.38
C PRO A 26 0.92 20.38 4.50
N GLY A 27 0.10 20.78 5.45
CA GLY A 27 -0.35 22.16 5.61
C GLY A 27 -0.38 22.64 7.06
N GLN A 28 -1.22 23.64 7.33
CA GLN A 28 -1.39 24.24 8.67
C GLN A 28 -2.49 23.53 9.51
N ARG A 29 -3.09 22.45 9.01
CA ARG A 29 -4.07 21.65 9.75
C ARG A 29 -3.45 21.15 11.05
N VAL A 30 -4.07 21.44 12.18
CA VAL A 30 -3.68 20.91 13.48
C VAL A 30 -4.45 19.61 13.68
N LEU A 31 -3.70 18.52 13.81
CA LEU A 31 -4.28 17.19 14.05
C LEU A 31 -4.99 17.14 15.41
N GLN A 32 -6.11 16.43 15.46
CA GLN A 32 -6.94 16.26 16.64
C GLN A 32 -6.86 14.80 17.14
N ASP A 33 -7.18 14.60 18.41
CA ASP A 33 -7.34 13.24 18.97
C ASP A 33 -8.43 12.49 18.17
N GLY A 34 -8.10 11.29 17.71
CA GLY A 34 -8.95 10.47 16.86
C GLY A 34 -8.82 10.68 15.35
N ASP A 35 -7.98 11.61 14.87
CA ASP A 35 -7.71 11.69 13.44
C ASP A 35 -6.95 10.44 12.97
N LEU A 36 -7.33 9.91 11.81
CA LEU A 36 -6.51 8.97 11.05
C LEU A 36 -5.61 9.75 10.11
N LEU A 37 -4.31 9.49 10.18
CA LEU A 37 -3.30 10.12 9.35
C LEU A 37 -2.57 9.06 8.53
N SER A 38 -2.76 9.06 7.23
CA SER A 38 -1.93 8.30 6.29
C SER A 38 -0.72 9.12 5.89
N CYS A 39 0.47 8.60 6.17
CA CYS A 39 1.74 9.19 5.77
C CYS A 39 2.35 8.34 4.66
N ASP A 40 2.57 8.95 3.50
CA ASP A 40 3.21 8.31 2.38
C ASP A 40 4.57 8.98 2.10
N CYS A 41 5.62 8.19 2.01
CA CYS A 41 7.01 8.60 2.03
C CYS A 41 7.84 7.91 0.95
N GLY A 42 8.07 8.60 -0.16
CA GLY A 42 9.00 8.14 -1.19
C GLY A 42 10.42 8.72 -1.00
N ALA A 43 11.42 7.86 -1.13
CA ALA A 43 12.83 8.25 -1.05
C ALA A 43 13.68 7.53 -2.10
N TYR A 44 14.81 8.13 -2.46
CA TYR A 44 15.81 7.46 -3.27
C TYR A 44 17.20 7.63 -2.67
N VAL A 45 18.07 6.69 -2.98
CA VAL A 45 19.52 6.77 -2.79
C VAL A 45 20.19 6.78 -4.15
N GLU A 46 21.33 7.44 -4.27
CA GLU A 46 22.15 7.43 -5.48
C GLU A 46 23.38 6.57 -5.24
N ALA A 47 23.58 5.58 -6.10
CA ALA A 47 24.73 4.72 -6.10
C ALA A 47 25.18 4.49 -7.55
N ASP A 48 26.49 4.68 -7.82
CA ASP A 48 27.10 4.52 -9.14
C ASP A 48 26.40 5.33 -10.25
N GLY A 49 25.90 6.52 -9.91
CA GLY A 49 25.19 7.43 -10.84
C GLY A 49 23.76 6.97 -11.18
N VAL A 50 23.22 6.01 -10.46
CA VAL A 50 21.86 5.50 -10.60
C VAL A 50 21.06 5.82 -9.33
N GLN A 51 19.83 6.31 -9.50
CA GLN A 51 18.89 6.47 -8.39
C GLN A 51 18.15 5.16 -8.15
N TRP A 52 18.07 4.77 -6.89
CA TRP A 52 17.32 3.60 -6.43
C TRP A 52 16.23 4.07 -5.49
N HIS A 53 14.99 3.82 -5.88
CA HIS A 53 13.79 4.33 -5.24
C HIS A 53 13.17 3.28 -4.30
N GLY A 54 12.58 3.77 -3.22
CA GLY A 54 11.72 3.01 -2.32
C GLY A 54 10.53 3.86 -1.92
N ASP A 55 9.40 3.23 -1.74
CA ASP A 55 8.13 3.86 -1.38
C ASP A 55 7.44 3.11 -0.26
N ALA A 56 6.79 3.82 0.64
CA ALA A 56 6.09 3.23 1.77
C ALA A 56 5.07 4.17 2.37
N ALA A 57 3.90 3.64 2.69
CA ALA A 57 2.88 4.36 3.43
C ALA A 57 2.41 3.57 4.66
N PHE A 58 1.93 4.32 5.65
CA PHE A 58 1.25 3.76 6.82
C PHE A 58 0.16 4.71 7.30
N THR A 59 -0.88 4.15 7.88
CA THR A 59 -1.89 4.91 8.61
C THR A 59 -1.62 4.84 10.10
N ALA A 60 -1.80 5.96 10.78
CA ALA A 60 -1.68 6.05 12.24
C ALA A 60 -2.83 6.85 12.82
N VAL A 61 -3.29 6.46 14.00
CA VAL A 61 -4.25 7.25 14.75
C VAL A 61 -3.54 8.30 15.61
N VAL A 62 -4.05 9.50 15.60
CA VAL A 62 -3.59 10.56 16.53
C VAL A 62 -4.28 10.35 17.89
N GLY A 63 -3.52 10.00 18.90
CA GLY A 63 -4.08 9.66 20.20
C GLY A 63 -4.83 8.32 20.20
N ASN A 64 -6.16 8.35 20.30
CA ASN A 64 -7.01 7.17 20.33
C ASN A 64 -7.94 7.13 19.12
N TYR A 65 -8.32 5.93 18.65
CA TYR A 65 -9.32 5.82 17.58
C TYR A 65 -10.64 6.47 18.02
N ALA A 66 -11.21 7.29 17.12
CA ALA A 66 -12.49 7.95 17.34
C ALA A 66 -13.66 6.95 17.35
N SER A 67 -13.50 5.80 16.67
CA SER A 67 -14.52 4.76 16.62
C SER A 67 -13.89 3.36 16.41
N GLU A 68 -14.65 2.31 16.69
CA GLU A 68 -14.23 0.94 16.34
C GLU A 68 -14.18 0.75 14.82
N THR A 69 -14.97 1.49 14.04
CA THR A 69 -14.92 1.48 12.57
C THR A 69 -13.57 1.99 12.08
N ASP A 70 -13.04 3.07 12.65
CA ASP A 70 -11.72 3.61 12.26
C ASP A 70 -10.59 2.64 12.54
N LYS A 71 -10.63 2.04 13.74
CA LYS A 71 -9.66 1.01 14.14
C LYS A 71 -9.73 -0.22 13.25
N TYR A 72 -10.94 -0.58 12.85
CA TYR A 72 -11.17 -1.71 11.98
C TYR A 72 -10.71 -1.42 10.55
N LEU A 73 -11.01 -0.24 10.03
CA LEU A 73 -10.52 0.23 8.72
C LEU A 73 -8.99 0.15 8.64
N ASP A 74 -8.30 0.78 9.58
CA ASP A 74 -6.84 0.83 9.62
C ASP A 74 -6.22 -0.57 9.66
N ARG A 75 -6.67 -1.42 10.59
CA ARG A 75 -6.18 -2.80 10.71
C ARG A 75 -6.52 -3.69 9.53
N THR A 76 -7.68 -3.49 8.91
CA THR A 76 -8.05 -4.24 7.70
C THR A 76 -7.15 -3.86 6.54
N THR A 77 -6.84 -2.57 6.37
CA THR A 77 -5.95 -2.10 5.31
C THR A 77 -4.53 -2.65 5.49
N GLU A 78 -3.98 -2.58 6.71
CA GLU A 78 -2.69 -3.19 7.04
C GLU A 78 -2.69 -4.70 6.76
N ARG A 79 -3.71 -5.42 7.24
CA ARG A 79 -3.85 -6.86 7.02
C ARG A 79 -3.97 -7.22 5.55
N ALA A 80 -4.67 -6.42 4.75
CA ALA A 80 -4.79 -6.64 3.31
C ALA A 80 -3.44 -6.51 2.59
N LEU A 81 -2.63 -5.52 2.95
CA LEU A 81 -1.25 -5.39 2.47
C LEU A 81 -0.43 -6.64 2.81
N TRP A 82 -0.44 -7.06 4.07
CA TRP A 82 0.35 -8.22 4.50
C TRP A 82 -0.16 -9.54 3.92
N ALA A 83 -1.46 -9.68 3.66
CA ALA A 83 -2.01 -10.83 2.96
C ALA A 83 -1.50 -10.91 1.50
N ALA A 84 -1.44 -9.78 0.81
CA ALA A 84 -0.87 -9.71 -0.53
C ALA A 84 0.63 -10.10 -0.54
N ILE A 85 1.40 -9.60 0.43
CA ILE A 85 2.81 -9.96 0.59
C ILE A 85 2.98 -11.45 0.95
N ALA A 86 2.09 -12.01 1.77
CA ALA A 86 2.08 -13.43 2.12
C ALA A 86 1.78 -14.32 0.89
N ALA A 87 0.84 -13.91 0.03
CA ALA A 87 0.56 -14.60 -1.23
C ALA A 87 1.80 -14.63 -2.16
N LEU A 88 2.57 -13.54 -2.18
CA LEU A 88 3.86 -13.51 -2.88
C LEU A 88 4.90 -14.43 -2.22
N ALA A 89 4.95 -14.47 -0.89
CA ALA A 89 5.88 -15.35 -0.16
C ALA A 89 5.57 -16.83 -0.45
N GLU A 90 4.30 -17.22 -0.47
CA GLU A 90 3.84 -18.56 -0.83
C GLU A 90 4.22 -18.92 -2.27
N ALA A 91 3.95 -18.03 -3.22
CA ALA A 91 4.32 -18.22 -4.62
C ALA A 91 5.83 -18.39 -4.79
N GLY A 92 6.63 -17.60 -4.07
CA GLY A 92 8.09 -17.70 -4.06
C GLY A 92 8.61 -19.00 -3.45
N ALA A 93 8.04 -19.45 -2.34
CA ALA A 93 8.35 -20.74 -1.72
C ALA A 93 8.07 -21.91 -2.67
N SER A 94 7.07 -21.76 -3.56
CA SER A 94 6.76 -22.72 -4.63
C SER A 94 7.58 -22.52 -5.91
N GLY A 95 8.60 -21.64 -5.89
CA GLY A 95 9.50 -21.38 -7.02
C GLY A 95 8.87 -20.55 -8.15
N TRP A 96 7.89 -19.72 -7.87
CA TRP A 96 7.18 -18.81 -8.80
C TRP A 96 6.51 -19.50 -9.98
N LYS A 97 6.25 -20.80 -9.84
CA LYS A 97 5.64 -21.59 -10.91
C LYS A 97 4.23 -21.06 -11.20
N ASP A 98 4.04 -20.55 -12.42
CA ASP A 98 2.77 -19.98 -12.91
C ASP A 98 2.21 -18.80 -12.10
N ALA A 99 3.00 -18.24 -11.18
CA ALA A 99 2.62 -17.06 -10.38
C ALA A 99 2.42 -15.83 -11.28
N ARG A 100 1.31 -15.14 -11.08
CA ARG A 100 0.90 -13.95 -11.81
C ARG A 100 0.56 -12.83 -10.87
N ILE A 101 0.66 -11.60 -11.35
CA ILE A 101 0.51 -10.40 -10.52
C ILE A 101 -0.90 -10.25 -9.91
N ASN A 102 -1.93 -10.81 -10.54
CA ASN A 102 -3.31 -10.76 -10.03
C ASN A 102 -3.45 -11.35 -8.62
N LEU A 103 -2.57 -12.25 -8.20
CA LEU A 103 -2.63 -12.83 -6.85
C LEU A 103 -2.56 -11.78 -5.74
N ILE A 104 -1.97 -10.61 -6.02
CA ILE A 104 -1.90 -9.49 -5.08
C ILE A 104 -3.29 -8.92 -4.86
N GLY A 105 -3.96 -8.50 -5.93
CA GLY A 105 -5.32 -7.97 -5.87
C GLY A 105 -6.35 -8.97 -5.34
N ASP A 106 -6.22 -10.25 -5.72
CA ASP A 106 -7.08 -11.32 -5.21
C ASP A 106 -6.96 -11.47 -3.68
N ALA A 107 -5.74 -11.37 -3.14
CA ALA A 107 -5.51 -11.44 -1.70
C ALA A 107 -6.03 -10.21 -0.95
N VAL A 108 -5.82 -9.00 -1.48
CA VAL A 108 -6.34 -7.75 -0.91
C VAL A 108 -7.86 -7.80 -0.85
N GLU A 109 -8.53 -8.07 -1.97
CA GLU A 109 -10.00 -8.08 -2.06
C GLU A 109 -10.61 -9.14 -1.14
N SER A 110 -10.00 -10.34 -1.05
CA SER A 110 -10.47 -11.38 -0.13
C SER A 110 -10.49 -10.90 1.33
N VAL A 111 -9.42 -10.24 1.80
CA VAL A 111 -9.36 -9.71 3.17
C VAL A 111 -10.41 -8.64 3.40
N VAL A 112 -10.58 -7.72 2.46
CA VAL A 112 -11.56 -6.62 2.59
C VAL A 112 -12.99 -7.15 2.56
N PHE A 113 -13.27 -8.13 1.67
CA PHE A 113 -14.57 -8.77 1.60
C PHE A 113 -14.93 -9.52 2.89
N ASP A 114 -14.01 -10.34 3.40
CA ASP A 114 -14.23 -11.10 4.65
C ASP A 114 -14.46 -10.14 5.81
N ALA A 115 -13.67 -9.07 5.89
CA ALA A 115 -13.80 -8.04 6.88
C ALA A 115 -15.17 -7.34 6.83
N ALA A 116 -15.65 -6.97 5.65
CA ALA A 116 -16.94 -6.35 5.47
C ALA A 116 -18.09 -7.32 5.88
N GLN A 117 -17.96 -8.62 5.59
CA GLN A 117 -18.94 -9.64 6.00
C GLN A 117 -18.96 -9.84 7.51
N GLU A 118 -17.80 -9.89 8.18
CA GLU A 118 -17.69 -10.09 9.62
C GLU A 118 -18.32 -8.97 10.43
N THR A 119 -18.18 -7.72 9.97
CA THR A 119 -18.66 -6.55 10.72
C THR A 119 -19.98 -5.98 10.23
N GLY A 120 -20.38 -6.29 9.00
CA GLY A 120 -21.50 -5.64 8.33
C GLY A 120 -21.22 -4.18 7.92
N HIS A 121 -19.97 -3.72 8.04
CA HIS A 121 -19.57 -2.39 7.54
C HIS A 121 -19.26 -2.43 6.04
N GLU A 122 -19.67 -1.37 5.34
CA GLU A 122 -19.24 -1.17 3.95
C GLU A 122 -17.76 -0.77 3.95
N LEU A 123 -16.95 -1.49 3.16
CA LEU A 123 -15.55 -1.15 2.90
C LEU A 123 -15.36 -1.07 1.40
N GLY A 124 -14.79 0.03 0.93
CA GLY A 124 -14.49 0.27 -0.49
C GLY A 124 -12.98 0.11 -0.75
N ILE A 125 -12.63 -0.54 -1.87
CA ILE A 125 -11.25 -0.57 -2.37
C ILE A 125 -11.14 0.50 -3.46
N VAL A 126 -10.19 1.42 -3.32
CA VAL A 126 -9.92 2.45 -4.32
C VAL A 126 -9.23 1.81 -5.53
N GLU A 127 -9.81 1.99 -6.72
CA GLU A 127 -9.34 1.33 -7.95
C GLU A 127 -8.54 2.26 -8.87
N GLU A 128 -8.67 3.57 -8.73
CA GLU A 128 -8.04 4.57 -9.59
C GLU A 128 -6.55 4.79 -9.26
N TYR A 129 -6.14 4.42 -8.07
CA TYR A 129 -4.76 4.49 -7.60
C TYR A 129 -4.27 3.07 -7.31
N VAL A 130 -3.14 2.71 -7.90
CA VAL A 130 -2.64 1.34 -7.91
C VAL A 130 -1.15 1.31 -7.62
N GLY A 131 -0.69 0.22 -7.06
CA GLY A 131 0.73 -0.03 -6.90
C GLY A 131 1.47 -0.19 -8.22
N HIS A 132 2.77 -0.30 -8.16
CA HIS A 132 3.61 -0.26 -9.34
C HIS A 132 4.93 -1.02 -9.17
N GLY A 133 5.60 -1.31 -10.27
CA GLY A 133 7.03 -1.65 -10.24
C GLY A 133 7.85 -0.45 -9.76
N ILE A 134 8.94 -0.70 -9.05
CA ILE A 134 9.83 0.34 -8.51
C ILE A 134 11.28 -0.11 -8.60
N GLY A 135 12.22 0.83 -8.74
CA GLY A 135 13.64 0.52 -8.84
C GLY A 135 14.45 1.75 -9.23
N THR A 136 14.92 1.83 -10.46
CA THR A 136 15.66 2.99 -10.98
C THR A 136 14.78 4.21 -11.30
N LYS A 137 13.48 4.03 -11.20
CA LYS A 137 12.47 5.10 -11.22
C LYS A 137 11.43 4.78 -10.16
N MET A 138 10.73 5.80 -9.68
CA MET A 138 9.68 5.62 -8.67
C MET A 138 8.54 4.77 -9.23
N HIS A 139 7.94 5.19 -10.33
CA HIS A 139 6.87 4.43 -10.99
C HIS A 139 7.41 3.72 -12.24
N MET A 140 7.32 2.40 -12.24
CA MET A 140 7.70 1.51 -13.32
C MET A 140 6.59 0.48 -13.58
N ALA A 141 6.57 -0.09 -14.78
CA ALA A 141 5.72 -1.26 -15.01
C ALA A 141 6.21 -2.46 -14.16
N PRO A 142 5.31 -3.35 -13.77
CA PRO A 142 3.87 -3.37 -14.06
C PRO A 142 3.05 -2.54 -13.07
N ASP A 143 1.80 -2.22 -13.43
CA ASP A 143 0.79 -1.79 -12.47
C ASP A 143 0.45 -2.96 -11.53
N VAL A 144 0.22 -2.66 -10.26
CA VAL A 144 -0.10 -3.61 -9.19
C VAL A 144 -1.49 -3.28 -8.65
N LEU A 145 -2.50 -3.98 -9.15
CA LEU A 145 -3.89 -3.75 -8.74
C LEU A 145 -4.13 -4.26 -7.32
N ASN A 146 -4.87 -3.49 -6.53
CA ASN A 146 -5.26 -3.84 -5.16
C ASN A 146 -6.67 -4.48 -5.10
N TYR A 147 -7.18 -4.95 -6.23
CA TYR A 147 -8.50 -5.57 -6.39
C TYR A 147 -8.43 -6.69 -7.43
N SER A 148 -9.39 -7.60 -7.38
CA SER A 148 -9.43 -8.77 -8.24
C SER A 148 -9.89 -8.40 -9.65
N VAL A 149 -9.23 -8.97 -10.64
CA VAL A 149 -9.59 -8.82 -12.05
C VAL A 149 -9.49 -10.17 -12.76
N SER A 150 -10.25 -10.33 -13.84
CA SER A 150 -10.25 -11.58 -14.64
C SER A 150 -8.91 -11.83 -15.35
N SER A 151 -8.13 -10.78 -15.62
CA SER A 151 -6.81 -10.88 -16.23
C SER A 151 -5.77 -11.31 -15.21
N LYS A 152 -4.99 -12.34 -15.53
CA LYS A 152 -3.89 -12.78 -14.66
C LYS A 152 -2.69 -11.84 -14.67
N GLY A 153 -2.60 -10.94 -15.62
CA GLY A 153 -1.50 -10.00 -15.76
C GLY A 153 -0.14 -10.65 -16.03
N VAL A 154 0.92 -9.93 -15.70
CA VAL A 154 2.31 -10.36 -15.96
C VAL A 154 2.73 -11.53 -15.07
N LYS A 155 3.67 -12.32 -15.55
CA LYS A 155 4.29 -13.39 -14.77
C LYS A 155 5.25 -12.78 -13.76
N LEU A 156 5.14 -13.20 -12.50
CA LEU A 156 6.07 -12.83 -11.45
C LEU A 156 7.38 -13.59 -11.56
N GLN A 157 8.48 -12.89 -11.30
CA GLN A 157 9.83 -13.46 -11.38
C GLN A 157 10.74 -12.89 -10.29
N PRO A 158 11.70 -13.66 -9.79
CA PRO A 158 12.76 -13.13 -8.93
C PRO A 158 13.47 -11.94 -9.58
N GLY A 159 13.80 -10.94 -8.78
CA GLY A 159 14.41 -9.68 -9.21
C GLY A 159 13.41 -8.56 -9.50
N MET A 160 12.10 -8.84 -9.57
CA MET A 160 11.10 -7.79 -9.57
C MET A 160 11.03 -7.13 -8.20
N VAL A 161 10.80 -5.81 -8.19
CA VAL A 161 10.51 -5.03 -6.98
C VAL A 161 9.20 -4.27 -7.21
N LEU A 162 8.27 -4.39 -6.28
CA LEU A 162 6.91 -3.89 -6.40
C LEU A 162 6.54 -3.03 -5.19
N ALA A 163 5.89 -1.91 -5.42
CA ALA A 163 5.13 -1.17 -4.45
C ALA A 163 3.71 -1.77 -4.40
N ILE A 164 3.26 -2.17 -3.22
CA ILE A 164 1.93 -2.73 -2.97
C ILE A 164 1.26 -1.80 -1.98
N GLU A 165 0.15 -1.18 -2.36
CA GLU A 165 -0.38 0.01 -1.69
C GLU A 165 -1.91 0.05 -1.64
N PRO A 166 -2.58 -0.88 -0.96
CA PRO A 166 -4.03 -0.84 -0.82
C PRO A 166 -4.50 0.43 -0.11
N MET A 167 -5.51 1.08 -0.71
CA MET A 167 -6.25 2.20 -0.16
C MET A 167 -7.68 1.77 0.05
N ILE A 168 -8.12 1.76 1.31
CA ILE A 168 -9.45 1.27 1.71
C ILE A 168 -10.24 2.41 2.35
N THR A 169 -11.54 2.47 2.07
CA THR A 169 -12.46 3.44 2.66
C THR A 169 -13.49 2.77 3.57
N ALA A 170 -13.94 3.46 4.61
CA ALA A 170 -15.03 3.01 5.48
C ALA A 170 -16.40 3.39 4.89
N GLY A 171 -16.57 3.18 3.60
CA GLY A 171 -17.74 3.51 2.80
C GLY A 171 -17.47 3.22 1.33
N ARG A 172 -18.01 4.04 0.43
CA ARG A 172 -17.81 3.85 -1.01
C ARG A 172 -16.44 4.32 -1.46
N ALA A 173 -15.82 3.58 -2.37
CA ALA A 173 -14.53 3.92 -2.96
C ALA A 173 -14.56 5.15 -3.90
N SER A 174 -15.76 5.66 -4.24
CA SER A 174 -15.89 6.83 -5.13
C SER A 174 -15.19 8.04 -4.55
N ASN A 175 -14.34 8.66 -5.34
CA ASN A 175 -13.47 9.73 -4.88
C ASN A 175 -13.47 10.93 -5.84
N GLU A 176 -12.81 12.00 -5.43
CA GLU A 176 -12.55 13.18 -6.26
C GLU A 176 -11.27 13.88 -5.81
N THR A 177 -10.64 14.56 -6.74
CA THR A 177 -9.46 15.39 -6.46
C THR A 177 -9.90 16.80 -6.11
N LEU A 178 -9.34 17.38 -5.06
CA LEU A 178 -9.62 18.74 -4.62
C LEU A 178 -9.01 19.80 -5.56
N ASP A 179 -9.37 21.07 -5.35
CA ASP A 179 -8.90 22.21 -6.14
C ASP A 179 -7.38 22.46 -6.08
N ASP A 180 -6.68 21.80 -5.14
CA ASP A 180 -5.22 21.80 -5.06
C ASP A 180 -4.54 20.90 -6.11
N GLU A 181 -5.35 20.21 -6.92
CA GLU A 181 -4.96 19.29 -8.00
C GLU A 181 -4.24 18.01 -7.53
N TRP A 182 -4.17 17.76 -6.21
CA TRP A 182 -3.46 16.63 -5.61
C TRP A 182 -4.29 15.82 -4.63
N THR A 183 -4.84 16.48 -3.60
CA THR A 183 -5.52 15.78 -2.52
C THR A 183 -6.76 15.05 -3.01
N VAL A 184 -6.77 13.74 -2.85
CA VAL A 184 -7.90 12.87 -3.23
C VAL A 184 -8.72 12.55 -2.00
N VAL A 185 -10.03 12.79 -2.08
CA VAL A 185 -10.98 12.59 -0.96
C VAL A 185 -12.10 11.64 -1.34
N THR A 186 -12.68 10.97 -0.35
CA THR A 186 -13.90 10.20 -0.54
C THR A 186 -15.09 11.16 -0.81
N ARG A 187 -15.96 10.81 -1.76
CA ARG A 187 -17.15 11.64 -2.08
C ARG A 187 -18.23 11.58 -1.02
N ASP A 188 -18.28 10.52 -0.24
CA ASP A 188 -19.28 10.34 0.83
C ASP A 188 -18.79 10.80 2.20
N GLY A 189 -17.56 11.33 2.30
CA GLY A 189 -16.97 11.80 3.54
C GLY A 189 -16.54 10.66 4.47
N SER A 190 -16.55 9.41 4.02
CA SER A 190 -16.05 8.27 4.79
C SER A 190 -14.54 8.38 4.97
N ARG A 191 -14.03 7.85 6.07
CA ARG A 191 -12.59 7.82 6.33
C ARG A 191 -11.88 6.81 5.45
N ALA A 192 -10.59 7.05 5.18
CA ALA A 192 -9.73 6.19 4.40
C ALA A 192 -8.46 5.81 5.18
N ALA A 193 -7.87 4.69 4.79
CA ALA A 193 -6.55 4.25 5.26
C ALA A 193 -5.71 3.81 4.06
N HIS A 194 -4.41 4.09 4.14
CA HIS A 194 -3.42 3.73 3.13
C HIS A 194 -2.22 3.07 3.80
N TRP A 195 -1.90 1.86 3.36
CA TRP A 195 -0.72 1.11 3.80
C TRP A 195 0.08 0.65 2.58
N GLU A 196 1.40 0.76 2.65
CA GLU A 196 2.25 0.42 1.53
C GLU A 196 3.59 -0.14 1.98
N HIS A 197 4.08 -1.11 1.18
CA HIS A 197 5.47 -1.57 1.26
C HIS A 197 6.08 -1.79 -0.12
N THR A 198 7.38 -1.47 -0.22
CA THR A 198 8.22 -1.92 -1.34
C THR A 198 8.75 -3.33 -1.05
N VAL A 199 8.44 -4.26 -1.95
CA VAL A 199 8.71 -5.70 -1.79
C VAL A 199 9.58 -6.22 -2.92
N ALA A 200 10.71 -6.83 -2.59
CA ALA A 200 11.59 -7.51 -3.55
C ALA A 200 11.24 -9.00 -3.64
N LEU A 201 11.07 -9.49 -4.87
CA LEU A 201 10.87 -10.91 -5.15
C LEU A 201 12.22 -11.62 -5.22
N THR A 202 12.45 -12.58 -4.33
CA THR A 202 13.66 -13.38 -4.25
C THR A 202 13.45 -14.75 -4.93
N PRO A 203 14.47 -15.55 -5.18
CA PRO A 203 14.30 -16.88 -5.78
C PRO A 203 13.39 -17.83 -5.00
N LYS A 204 13.20 -17.61 -3.69
CA LYS A 204 12.45 -18.52 -2.80
C LYS A 204 11.39 -17.84 -1.93
N GLY A 205 11.06 -16.59 -2.19
CA GLY A 205 10.10 -15.86 -1.39
C GLY A 205 10.19 -14.36 -1.64
N VAL A 206 10.01 -13.58 -0.59
CA VAL A 206 10.04 -12.11 -0.65
C VAL A 206 10.95 -11.53 0.43
N TRP A 207 11.40 -10.30 0.21
CA TRP A 207 12.02 -9.45 1.20
C TRP A 207 11.35 -8.08 1.16
N VAL A 208 10.81 -7.62 2.31
CA VAL A 208 10.14 -6.32 2.40
C VAL A 208 11.18 -5.24 2.69
N LEU A 209 11.53 -4.47 1.65
CA LEU A 209 12.62 -3.49 1.70
C LEU A 209 12.34 -2.34 2.67
N THR A 210 11.09 -1.98 2.84
CA THR A 210 10.63 -0.87 3.70
C THR A 210 10.22 -1.30 5.11
N ALA A 211 10.25 -2.59 5.42
CA ALA A 211 10.09 -3.09 6.78
C ALA A 211 11.45 -3.24 7.46
N ARG A 212 11.57 -2.77 8.72
CA ARG A 212 12.85 -2.79 9.47
C ARG A 212 13.44 -4.18 9.67
N ASP A 213 12.58 -5.19 9.74
CA ASP A 213 12.92 -6.61 9.94
C ASP A 213 12.81 -7.44 8.66
N GLY A 214 12.70 -6.77 7.48
CA GLY A 214 12.52 -7.42 6.20
C GLY A 214 11.15 -8.07 6.01
N GLY A 215 10.21 -7.81 6.91
CA GLY A 215 8.84 -8.32 6.88
C GLY A 215 8.58 -9.51 7.82
N VAL A 216 9.49 -9.81 8.76
CA VAL A 216 9.32 -10.93 9.73
C VAL A 216 8.03 -10.79 10.50
N SER A 217 7.81 -9.65 11.16
CA SER A 217 6.63 -9.42 12.01
C SER A 217 5.31 -9.45 11.23
N GLY A 218 5.30 -8.92 10.02
CA GLY A 218 4.09 -8.84 9.21
C GLY A 218 3.72 -10.17 8.54
N LEU A 219 4.70 -11.03 8.24
CA LEU A 219 4.48 -12.34 7.64
C LEU A 219 4.22 -13.46 8.64
N GLU A 220 4.67 -13.30 9.90
CA GLU A 220 4.49 -14.30 10.96
C GLU A 220 3.01 -14.72 11.14
N PRO A 221 2.02 -13.82 11.19
CA PRO A 221 0.60 -14.19 11.32
C PRO A 221 0.07 -15.06 10.17
N PHE A 222 0.73 -15.02 9.01
CA PHE A 222 0.39 -15.82 7.83
C PHE A 222 1.21 -17.11 7.70
N GLY A 223 2.11 -17.37 8.67
CA GLY A 223 2.95 -18.58 8.70
C GLY A 223 4.14 -18.55 7.74
N PHE A 224 4.54 -17.37 7.26
CA PHE A 224 5.69 -17.20 6.37
C PHE A 224 6.86 -16.48 7.05
N THR A 225 8.04 -16.70 6.51
CA THR A 225 9.27 -16.00 6.88
C THR A 225 9.86 -15.36 5.63
N PRO A 226 10.28 -14.09 5.66
CA PRO A 226 10.91 -13.46 4.50
C PRO A 226 12.24 -14.15 4.16
N THR A 227 12.56 -14.13 2.87
CA THR A 227 13.83 -14.68 2.38
C THR A 227 14.81 -13.54 2.14
N PRO A 228 15.91 -13.43 2.92
CA PRO A 228 16.87 -12.36 2.77
C PRO A 228 17.42 -12.26 1.35
N LEU A 229 17.73 -11.04 0.92
CA LEU A 229 18.47 -10.82 -0.31
C LEU A 229 19.84 -11.48 -0.16
N SER A 230 20.20 -12.38 -1.09
CA SER A 230 21.58 -12.92 -1.13
C SER A 230 22.54 -11.78 -1.44
N ALA A 231 23.59 -11.65 -0.62
CA ALA A 231 24.69 -10.73 -0.85
C ALA A 231 25.46 -11.10 -2.12
#